data_02208fe6ebddd5708093ab6836777900
#
_entry.id   02208fe6ebddd5708093ab6836777900
#
_cell.length_a   1.000
_cell.length_b   1.000
_cell.length_c   1.000
_cell.angle_alpha   90.00
_cell.angle_beta   90.00
_cell.angle_gamma   90.00
#
_symmetry.space_group_name_H-M   'P 1'
#
loop_
_entity.id
_entity.type
_entity.pdbx_description
1 polymer ?
#
loop_
_entity_poly.entity_id
_entity_poly.type
_entity_poly.pdbx_seq_one_letter_code
_entity_poly.pdbx_strand_id
1 'polypeptide(L)'
;MEPVRVKKLNPMAKLPTYGSAEAAGADLYACLEGPVTIAPGETTWIPTGIALEVPKGCAGLVYARSSMGAKRGLAPANKVGVIDSDYRGEIRVVLLNHGKVIQTVEPGERIAQFVITPVLTPVYEEAEELTESGRGAGGFGSTGR
;
A
#
# COMPACT_ATOMS: atom_id res chain seq x y z
N MET A 1 -17.35 13.49 3.15
CA MET A 1 -15.97 13.33 3.66
C MET A 1 -15.15 14.53 3.19
N GLU A 2 -14.38 15.10 4.08
CA GLU A 2 -13.49 16.21 3.70
C GLU A 2 -12.40 15.74 2.73
N PRO A 3 -11.96 16.62 1.81
CA PRO A 3 -10.86 16.29 0.91
C PRO A 3 -9.57 15.98 1.65
N VAL A 4 -8.83 15.00 1.16
CA VAL A 4 -7.47 14.71 1.63
C VAL A 4 -6.51 15.71 0.99
N ARG A 5 -5.72 16.40 1.80
CA ARG A 5 -4.73 17.36 1.28
C ARG A 5 -3.54 16.59 0.75
N VAL A 6 -3.13 16.93 -0.47
CA VAL A 6 -2.00 16.30 -1.16
C VAL A 6 -1.03 17.39 -1.61
N LYS A 7 0.25 17.22 -1.27
CA LYS A 7 1.34 18.08 -1.72
C LYS A 7 2.16 17.37 -2.79
N LYS A 8 2.33 17.99 -3.94
CA LYS A 8 3.33 17.55 -4.92
C LYS A 8 4.72 17.95 -4.45
N LEU A 9 5.61 16.97 -4.36
CA LEU A 9 7.04 17.16 -4.07
C LEU A 9 7.86 17.28 -5.35
N ASN A 10 7.26 16.90 -6.47
CA ASN A 10 7.83 16.98 -7.81
C ASN A 10 6.73 17.47 -8.76
N PRO A 11 7.00 18.45 -9.64
CA PRO A 11 6.00 19.00 -10.56
C PRO A 11 5.43 17.94 -11.53
N MET A 12 6.16 16.84 -11.79
CA MET A 12 5.70 15.72 -12.62
C MET A 12 4.78 14.75 -11.87
N ALA A 13 4.65 14.88 -10.54
CA ALA A 13 3.81 13.99 -9.76
C ALA A 13 2.33 14.12 -10.14
N LYS A 14 1.61 13.00 -10.03
CA LYS A 14 0.16 12.95 -10.25
C LYS A 14 -0.54 12.66 -8.92
N LEU A 15 -1.66 13.33 -8.70
CA LEU A 15 -2.52 13.03 -7.56
C LEU A 15 -3.16 11.65 -7.72
N PRO A 16 -3.46 10.95 -6.61
CA PRO A 16 -4.21 9.69 -6.68
C PRO A 16 -5.55 9.89 -7.38
N THR A 17 -5.94 8.92 -8.20
CA THR A 17 -7.22 8.96 -8.94
C THR A 17 -7.97 7.65 -8.79
N TYR A 18 -9.30 7.73 -8.75
CA TYR A 18 -10.16 6.56 -8.77
C TYR A 18 -10.45 6.13 -10.20
N GLY A 19 -10.35 4.85 -10.48
CA GLY A 19 -10.64 4.30 -11.81
C GLY A 19 -12.13 4.28 -12.15
N SER A 20 -12.99 4.31 -11.13
CA SER A 20 -14.46 4.43 -11.26
C SER A 20 -15.03 5.12 -10.04
N ALA A 21 -16.30 5.54 -10.13
CA ALA A 21 -16.98 6.25 -9.04
C ALA A 21 -17.09 5.42 -7.74
N GLU A 22 -17.08 4.10 -7.85
CA GLU A 22 -17.20 3.18 -6.70
C GLU A 22 -15.91 2.41 -6.41
N ALA A 23 -14.77 2.80 -7.02
CA ALA A 23 -13.49 2.19 -6.73
C ALA A 23 -13.11 2.41 -5.25
N ALA A 24 -12.71 1.35 -4.58
CA ALA A 24 -12.30 1.42 -3.16
C ALA A 24 -10.91 2.05 -2.99
N GLY A 25 -10.02 1.83 -3.95
CA GLY A 25 -8.65 2.34 -3.93
C GLY A 25 -8.40 3.39 -5.00
N ALA A 26 -7.67 4.42 -4.65
CA ALA A 26 -7.15 5.40 -5.60
C ALA A 26 -5.81 4.92 -6.17
N ASP A 27 -5.61 5.03 -7.46
CA ASP A 27 -4.35 4.66 -8.10
C ASP A 27 -3.21 5.61 -7.71
N LEU A 28 -2.05 5.04 -7.39
CA LEU A 28 -0.78 5.76 -7.21
C LEU A 28 0.07 5.62 -8.46
N TYR A 29 0.74 6.71 -8.83
CA TYR A 29 1.49 6.82 -10.08
C TYR A 29 2.99 6.89 -9.82
N ALA A 30 3.78 6.19 -10.65
CA ALA A 30 5.22 6.30 -10.61
C ALA A 30 5.68 7.69 -11.08
N CYS A 31 6.42 8.39 -10.23
CA CYS A 31 7.05 9.68 -10.55
C CYS A 31 8.51 9.43 -10.88
N LEU A 32 8.78 9.10 -12.14
CA LEU A 32 10.10 8.71 -12.64
C LEU A 32 10.49 9.60 -13.83
N GLU A 33 11.78 9.86 -13.96
CA GLU A 33 12.35 10.54 -15.13
C GLU A 33 12.54 9.61 -16.32
N GLY A 34 12.73 8.32 -16.06
CA GLY A 34 12.90 7.28 -17.08
C GLY A 34 12.44 5.92 -16.57
N PRO A 35 12.41 4.90 -17.45
CA PRO A 35 12.00 3.55 -17.07
C PRO A 35 12.92 2.95 -16.00
N VAL A 36 12.35 2.14 -15.12
CA VAL A 36 13.07 1.37 -14.10
C VAL A 36 12.78 -0.11 -14.31
N THR A 37 13.82 -0.92 -14.38
CA THR A 37 13.69 -2.38 -14.50
C THR A 37 13.86 -3.06 -13.15
N ILE A 38 13.05 -4.10 -12.92
CA ILE A 38 13.08 -4.89 -11.68
C ILE A 38 13.21 -6.35 -12.08
N ALA A 39 14.35 -6.95 -11.78
CA ALA A 39 14.58 -8.38 -12.06
C ALA A 39 13.82 -9.27 -11.06
N PRO A 40 13.56 -10.54 -11.41
CA PRO A 40 12.93 -11.49 -10.49
C PRO A 40 13.65 -11.54 -9.14
N GLY A 41 12.89 -11.44 -8.05
CA GLY A 41 13.40 -11.44 -6.69
C GLY A 41 13.95 -10.10 -6.19
N GLU A 42 14.08 -9.10 -7.06
CA GLU A 42 14.53 -7.76 -6.68
C GLU A 42 13.40 -6.89 -6.14
N THR A 43 13.77 -5.95 -5.27
CA THR A 43 12.90 -4.86 -4.81
C THR A 43 13.44 -3.52 -5.29
N THR A 44 12.54 -2.61 -5.61
CA THR A 44 12.91 -1.26 -6.02
C THR A 44 11.94 -0.24 -5.42
N TRP A 45 12.49 0.83 -4.87
CA TRP A 45 11.72 1.94 -4.35
C TRP A 45 11.25 2.83 -5.50
N ILE A 46 9.94 2.91 -5.70
CA ILE A 46 9.35 3.76 -6.73
C ILE A 46 8.73 4.98 -6.06
N PRO A 47 9.25 6.19 -6.35
CA PRO A 47 8.67 7.41 -5.83
C PRO A 47 7.33 7.72 -6.48
N THR A 48 6.40 8.29 -5.73
CA THR A 48 5.15 8.85 -6.27
C THR A 48 5.22 10.36 -6.41
N GLY A 49 6.20 11.00 -5.79
CA GLY A 49 6.37 12.45 -5.80
C GLY A 49 5.31 13.21 -5.02
N ILE A 50 4.53 12.53 -4.18
CA ILE A 50 3.49 13.17 -3.37
C ILE A 50 3.64 12.85 -1.88
N ALA A 51 3.24 13.79 -1.05
CA ALA A 51 2.95 13.62 0.37
C ALA A 51 1.48 13.97 0.60
N LEU A 52 0.83 13.31 1.56
CA LEU A 52 -0.58 13.56 1.82
C LEU A 52 -0.91 13.45 3.32
N GLU A 53 -2.04 14.02 3.70
CA GLU A 53 -2.53 13.99 5.07
C GLU A 53 -3.64 12.95 5.21
N VAL A 54 -3.30 11.77 5.72
CA VAL A 54 -4.32 10.79 6.10
C VAL A 54 -5.13 11.35 7.26
N PRO A 55 -6.48 11.31 7.22
CA PRO A 55 -7.30 11.83 8.31
C PRO A 55 -6.99 11.14 9.64
N LYS A 56 -7.04 11.91 10.73
CA LYS A 56 -6.86 11.39 12.08
C LYS A 56 -7.88 10.28 12.35
N GLY A 57 -7.46 9.19 12.98
CA GLY A 57 -8.30 8.01 13.21
C GLY A 57 -8.38 7.05 12.01
N CYS A 58 -7.62 7.36 10.94
CA CYS A 58 -7.52 6.49 9.77
C CYS A 58 -6.08 6.10 9.50
N ALA A 59 -5.90 5.11 8.67
CA ALA A 59 -4.63 4.75 8.06
C ALA A 59 -4.78 4.77 6.53
N GLY A 60 -3.70 5.10 5.85
CA GLY A 60 -3.57 4.89 4.41
C GLY A 60 -2.93 3.53 4.16
N LEU A 61 -3.54 2.71 3.33
CA LEU A 61 -3.06 1.38 3.00
C LEU A 61 -2.65 1.32 1.53
N VAL A 62 -1.42 0.90 1.29
CA VAL A 62 -0.87 0.75 -0.06
C VAL A 62 -0.94 -0.71 -0.45
N TYR A 63 -1.81 -1.02 -1.41
CA TYR A 63 -2.01 -2.37 -1.94
C TYR A 63 -1.50 -2.51 -3.37
N ALA A 64 -1.25 -3.75 -3.77
CA ALA A 64 -1.04 -4.06 -5.18
C ALA A 64 -2.31 -3.76 -6.00
N ARG A 65 -2.11 -3.34 -7.26
CA ARG A 65 -3.17 -3.38 -8.26
C ARG A 65 -3.25 -4.79 -8.83
N SER A 66 -4.44 -5.25 -9.19
CA SER A 66 -4.65 -6.61 -9.72
C SER A 66 -3.81 -6.89 -10.97
N SER A 67 -3.73 -5.95 -11.91
CA SER A 67 -2.93 -6.09 -13.13
C SER A 67 -1.42 -6.16 -12.85
N MET A 68 -0.96 -5.46 -11.84
CA MET A 68 0.45 -5.48 -11.43
C MET A 68 0.79 -6.76 -10.67
N GLY A 69 0.03 -7.07 -9.62
CA GLY A 69 0.30 -8.20 -8.74
C GLY A 69 0.02 -9.56 -9.39
N ALA A 70 -1.16 -9.72 -10.01
CA ALA A 70 -1.58 -11.00 -10.56
C ALA A 70 -0.99 -11.29 -11.93
N LYS A 71 -0.87 -10.30 -12.82
CA LYS A 71 -0.41 -10.51 -14.21
C LYS A 71 1.09 -10.31 -14.39
N ARG A 72 1.66 -9.31 -13.73
CA ARG A 72 3.06 -8.92 -13.91
C ARG A 72 3.99 -9.38 -12.78
N GLY A 73 3.44 -9.91 -11.70
CA GLY A 73 4.23 -10.32 -10.55
C GLY A 73 4.88 -9.16 -9.79
N LEU A 74 4.34 -7.96 -9.89
CA LEU A 74 4.82 -6.78 -9.16
C LEU A 74 3.84 -6.41 -8.06
N ALA A 75 4.31 -6.39 -6.83
CA ALA A 75 3.51 -6.03 -5.66
C ALA A 75 4.36 -5.31 -4.62
N PRO A 76 3.76 -4.54 -3.70
CA PRO A 76 4.50 -3.98 -2.59
C PRO A 76 5.24 -5.07 -1.79
N ALA A 77 6.53 -4.87 -1.59
CA ALA A 77 7.40 -5.84 -0.90
C ALA A 77 6.97 -6.08 0.56
N ASN A 78 6.41 -5.06 1.20
CA ASN A 78 5.85 -5.14 2.55
C ASN A 78 4.43 -5.72 2.60
N LYS A 79 3.92 -6.24 1.49
CA LYS A 79 2.58 -6.82 1.28
C LYS A 79 1.48 -5.76 1.35
N VAL A 80 1.42 -5.02 2.43
CA VAL A 80 0.58 -3.82 2.60
C VAL A 80 1.43 -2.74 3.22
N GLY A 81 1.57 -1.61 2.55
CA GLY A 81 2.16 -0.40 3.15
C GLY A 81 1.15 0.25 4.07
N VAL A 82 1.55 0.59 5.28
CA VAL A 82 0.69 1.29 6.25
C VAL A 82 1.24 2.70 6.43
N ILE A 83 0.41 3.69 6.09
CA ILE A 83 0.72 5.11 6.20
C ILE A 83 -0.07 5.70 7.37
N ASP A 84 0.66 6.12 8.37
CA ASP A 84 0.08 6.71 9.59
C ASP A 84 -0.51 8.10 9.31
N SER A 85 -1.49 8.50 10.13
CA SER A 85 -2.16 9.80 9.95
C SER A 85 -1.25 11.00 10.23
N ASP A 86 -0.15 10.81 10.97
CA ASP A 86 0.85 11.84 11.25
C ASP A 86 2.06 11.81 10.31
N TYR A 87 2.12 10.87 9.36
CA TYR A 87 3.19 10.83 8.38
C TYR A 87 3.03 11.96 7.35
N ARG A 88 4.10 12.70 7.12
CA ARG A 88 4.14 13.86 6.19
C ARG A 88 5.19 13.72 5.09
N GLY A 89 5.87 12.58 5.04
CA GLY A 89 6.87 12.31 4.02
C GLY A 89 6.28 11.85 2.69
N GLU A 90 7.15 11.64 1.74
CA GLU A 90 6.77 11.11 0.43
C GLU A 90 6.19 9.70 0.54
N ILE A 91 5.12 9.46 -0.19
CA ILE A 91 4.61 8.10 -0.39
C ILE A 91 5.49 7.42 -1.44
N ARG A 92 6.21 6.39 -1.03
CA ARG A 92 7.03 5.57 -1.91
C ARG A 92 6.52 4.14 -1.91
N VAL A 93 6.47 3.54 -3.08
CA VAL A 93 6.03 2.15 -3.24
C VAL A 93 7.26 1.28 -3.47
N VAL A 94 7.53 0.36 -2.56
CA VAL A 94 8.60 -0.62 -2.72
C VAL A 94 8.04 -1.80 -3.50
N LEU A 95 8.36 -1.91 -4.78
CA LEU A 95 7.89 -3.02 -5.61
C LEU A 95 8.86 -4.19 -5.55
N LEU A 96 8.33 -5.38 -5.27
CA LEU A 96 9.00 -6.66 -5.41
C LEU A 96 8.55 -7.32 -6.70
N ASN A 97 9.47 -7.79 -7.51
CA ASN A 97 9.17 -8.69 -8.61
C ASN A 97 9.16 -10.14 -8.09
N HIS A 98 7.97 -10.66 -7.83
CA HIS A 98 7.77 -12.05 -7.40
C HIS A 98 7.49 -13.01 -8.57
N GLY A 99 7.60 -12.50 -9.79
CA GLY A 99 7.46 -13.28 -11.03
C GLY A 99 8.77 -13.89 -11.47
N LYS A 100 8.81 -14.34 -12.73
CA LYS A 100 9.95 -15.06 -13.31
C LYS A 100 10.66 -14.30 -14.43
N VAL A 101 10.12 -13.15 -14.84
CA VAL A 101 10.67 -12.32 -15.90
C VAL A 101 10.94 -10.91 -15.41
N ILE A 102 11.92 -10.24 -16.04
CA ILE A 102 12.21 -8.83 -15.77
C ILE A 102 10.97 -8.00 -16.09
N GLN A 103 10.62 -7.08 -15.20
CA GLN A 103 9.56 -6.11 -15.41
C GLN A 103 10.12 -4.71 -15.52
N THR A 104 9.45 -3.87 -16.29
CA THR A 104 9.80 -2.45 -16.44
C THR A 104 8.63 -1.60 -15.95
N VAL A 105 8.95 -0.63 -15.10
CA VAL A 105 8.01 0.41 -14.66
C VAL A 105 8.30 1.68 -15.44
N GLU A 106 7.29 2.17 -16.14
CA GLU A 106 7.39 3.39 -16.95
C GLU A 106 7.01 4.62 -16.14
N PRO A 107 7.56 5.81 -16.46
CA PRO A 107 7.13 7.06 -15.87
C PRO A 107 5.61 7.25 -16.02
N GLY A 108 4.94 7.64 -14.92
CA GLY A 108 3.49 7.89 -14.92
C GLY A 108 2.62 6.63 -14.91
N GLU A 109 3.21 5.45 -14.82
CA GLU A 109 2.46 4.19 -14.70
C GLU A 109 1.78 4.08 -13.33
N ARG A 110 0.59 3.49 -13.30
CA ARG A 110 -0.14 3.18 -12.06
C ARG A 110 0.48 1.94 -11.42
N ILE A 111 1.09 2.09 -10.26
CA ILE A 111 1.93 1.05 -9.64
C ILE A 111 1.34 0.41 -8.39
N ALA A 112 0.37 1.05 -7.78
CA ALA A 112 -0.28 0.57 -6.57
C ALA A 112 -1.64 1.25 -6.45
N GLN A 113 -2.41 0.84 -5.45
CA GLN A 113 -3.64 1.55 -5.07
C GLN A 113 -3.60 1.91 -3.59
N PHE A 114 -4.23 3.02 -3.26
CA PHE A 114 -4.24 3.61 -1.93
C PHE A 114 -5.65 3.61 -1.37
N VAL A 115 -5.84 3.00 -0.21
CA VAL A 115 -7.13 2.92 0.48
C VAL A 115 -7.01 3.62 1.82
N ILE A 116 -7.92 4.54 2.13
CA ILE A 116 -8.02 5.16 3.46
C ILE A 116 -9.11 4.42 4.23
N THR A 117 -8.77 3.92 5.42
CA THR A 117 -9.67 3.15 6.27
C THR A 117 -9.60 3.61 7.72
N PRO A 118 -10.73 3.62 8.45
CA PRO A 118 -10.69 3.84 9.89
C PRO A 118 -9.89 2.75 10.61
N VAL A 119 -9.17 3.14 11.66
CA VAL A 119 -8.39 2.20 12.49
C VAL A 119 -8.63 2.48 13.96
N LEU A 120 -8.53 1.44 14.76
CA LEU A 120 -8.54 1.54 16.21
C LEU A 120 -7.09 1.52 16.72
N THR A 121 -6.80 2.39 17.68
CA THR A 121 -5.48 2.48 18.31
C THR A 121 -5.62 2.25 19.82
N PRO A 122 -5.95 1.01 20.25
CA PRO A 122 -6.10 0.71 21.67
C PRO A 122 -4.76 0.78 22.40
N VAL A 123 -4.83 1.03 23.70
CA VAL A 123 -3.68 0.84 24.58
C VAL A 123 -3.52 -0.66 24.82
N TYR A 124 -2.29 -1.15 24.75
CA TYR A 124 -1.97 -2.54 25.07
C TYR A 124 -1.56 -2.63 26.54
N GLU A 125 -2.21 -3.53 27.27
CA GLU A 125 -1.95 -3.78 28.67
C GLU A 125 -1.53 -5.24 28.86
N GLU A 126 -0.41 -5.46 29.56
CA GLU A 126 0.03 -6.79 29.90
C GLU A 126 -0.94 -7.44 30.90
N ALA A 127 -1.34 -8.67 30.63
CA ALA A 127 -2.19 -9.47 31.50
C ALA A 127 -1.56 -10.84 31.72
N GLU A 128 -1.67 -11.36 32.95
CA GLU A 128 -1.19 -12.72 33.25
C GLU A 128 -2.03 -13.78 32.56
N GLU A 129 -3.34 -13.53 32.43
CA GLU A 129 -4.27 -14.43 31.76
C GLU A 129 -5.21 -13.68 30.83
N LEU A 130 -5.62 -14.32 29.75
CA LEU A 130 -6.65 -13.85 28.85
C LEU A 130 -7.97 -14.50 29.18
N THR A 131 -9.07 -13.85 28.84
CA THR A 131 -10.41 -14.43 29.01
C THR A 131 -10.57 -15.68 28.14
N GLU A 132 -11.29 -16.65 28.66
CA GLU A 132 -11.58 -17.89 27.94
C GLU A 132 -12.46 -17.65 26.72
N SER A 133 -12.27 -18.49 25.70
CA SER A 133 -13.11 -18.51 24.51
C SER A 133 -13.33 -19.95 24.05
N GLY A 134 -14.41 -20.19 23.30
CA GLY A 134 -14.70 -21.53 22.77
C GLY A 134 -13.62 -22.08 21.83
N ARG A 135 -12.86 -21.20 21.17
CA ARG A 135 -11.73 -21.60 20.31
C ARG A 135 -10.43 -21.84 21.08
N GLY A 136 -10.20 -21.09 22.17
CA GLY A 136 -8.93 -21.13 22.92
C GLY A 136 -7.74 -20.81 22.03
N ALA A 137 -6.69 -21.61 22.10
CA ALA A 137 -5.46 -21.48 21.34
C ALA A 137 -5.50 -22.12 19.94
N GLY A 138 -6.63 -22.68 19.53
CA GLY A 138 -6.77 -23.32 18.21
C GLY A 138 -6.59 -22.38 17.04
N GLY A 139 -5.78 -22.77 16.08
CA GLY A 139 -5.51 -21.97 14.88
C GLY A 139 -4.61 -22.73 13.92
N PHE A 140 -4.14 -22.06 12.86
CA PHE A 140 -3.20 -22.63 11.88
C PHE A 140 -3.66 -23.97 11.29
N GLY A 141 -4.96 -24.06 10.95
CA GLY A 141 -5.54 -25.28 10.38
C GLY A 141 -6.04 -26.31 11.41
N SER A 142 -6.16 -25.94 12.69
CA SER A 142 -6.67 -26.82 13.75
C SER A 142 -8.10 -27.33 13.49
N THR A 143 -8.88 -26.62 12.66
CA THR A 143 -10.24 -27.01 12.25
C THR A 143 -10.27 -27.85 10.97
N GLY A 144 -9.11 -28.24 10.42
CA GLY A 144 -8.96 -28.98 9.19
C GLY A 144 -8.86 -28.10 7.94
N ARG A 145 -8.96 -28.73 6.77
CA ARG A 145 -8.92 -28.03 5.47
C ARG A 145 -10.29 -27.52 5.08
#